data_e02368757e561d1f4bc45eb550d7184a
#
_entry.id   e02368757e561d1f4bc45eb550d7184a
#
_cell.length_a   1.000
_cell.length_b   1.000
_cell.length_c   1.000
_cell.angle_alpha   90.00
_cell.angle_beta   90.00
_cell.angle_gamma   90.00
#
_symmetry.space_group_name_H-M   'P 1'
#
loop_
_entity.id
_entity.type
_entity.pdbx_description
1 polymer ?
#
loop_
_entity_poly.entity_id
_entity_poly.type
_entity_poly.pdbx_seq_one_letter_code
_entity_poly.pdbx_strand_id
1 'polypeptide(L)'
;NIMSELMGNIYGVYDAKPEGFVPGGISLHNMMLPHGPDRDAFEGASNSDLKAEKLKNTMSFMFETRFPQHLTTFAATEAPLQENYADCWSTLKKHFDGTPGRK
;
A
#
# COMPACT_ATOMS: atom_id res chain seq x y z
N ASN A 1 5.51 5.81 7.06
CA ASN A 1 4.62 6.95 7.18
C ASN A 1 4.32 7.25 8.66
N ILE A 2 4.20 8.52 9.01
CA ILE A 2 3.84 8.92 10.39
C ILE A 2 2.33 8.84 10.57
N MET A 3 1.57 9.17 9.55
CA MET A 3 0.11 9.18 9.59
C MET A 3 -0.49 7.79 9.46
N SER A 4 -1.70 7.64 9.99
CA SER A 4 -2.56 6.50 9.65
C SER A 4 -3.15 6.73 8.28
N GLU A 5 -3.21 5.68 7.47
CA GLU A 5 -3.67 5.69 6.10
C GLU A 5 -4.72 4.61 5.90
N LEU A 6 -5.95 5.01 5.63
CA LEU A 6 -7.05 4.13 5.24
C LEU A 6 -7.30 4.27 3.75
N MET A 7 -7.16 3.20 3.01
CA MET A 7 -7.34 3.20 1.57
C MET A 7 -8.38 2.17 1.13
N GLY A 8 -9.19 2.52 0.13
CA GLY A 8 -10.15 1.60 -0.48
C GLY A 8 -10.09 1.66 -1.99
N ASN A 9 -10.24 0.50 -2.64
CA ASN A 9 -10.35 0.42 -4.09
C ASN A 9 -11.82 0.34 -4.51
N ILE A 10 -12.26 1.28 -5.35
CA ILE A 10 -13.65 1.36 -5.82
C ILE A 10 -13.81 0.55 -7.09
N TYR A 11 -12.93 0.75 -8.08
CA TYR A 11 -12.90 -0.06 -9.31
C TYR A 11 -11.53 -0.01 -9.97
N GLY A 12 -11.26 -0.98 -10.83
CA GLY A 12 -10.02 -1.08 -11.58
C GLY A 12 -8.84 -1.58 -10.74
N VAL A 13 -7.66 -1.35 -11.23
CA VAL A 13 -6.40 -1.78 -10.63
C VAL A 13 -5.72 -0.59 -9.97
N TYR A 14 -5.24 -0.79 -8.75
CA TYR A 14 -4.36 0.15 -8.07
C TYR A 14 -2.91 -0.17 -8.43
N ASP A 15 -2.22 0.78 -9.05
CA ASP A 15 -0.90 0.59 -9.66
C ASP A 15 0.23 0.26 -8.66
N ALA A 16 0.16 0.76 -7.44
CA ALA A 16 1.16 0.45 -6.41
C ALA A 16 1.00 -0.97 -5.83
N LYS A 17 -0.14 -1.60 -6.03
CA LYS A 17 -0.45 -2.97 -5.61
C LYS A 17 -1.44 -3.62 -6.59
N PRO A 18 -0.97 -3.99 -7.79
CA PRO A 18 -1.85 -4.47 -8.85
C PRO A 18 -2.52 -5.82 -8.53
N GLU A 19 -1.94 -6.61 -7.65
CA GLU A 19 -2.50 -7.88 -7.21
C GLU A 19 -2.97 -7.82 -5.75
N GLY A 20 -4.11 -8.42 -5.48
CA GLY A 20 -4.64 -8.57 -4.12
C GLY A 20 -5.37 -7.36 -3.54
N PHE A 21 -5.32 -6.16 -4.17
CA PHE A 21 -6.13 -5.01 -3.78
C PHE A 21 -7.29 -4.82 -4.77
N VAL A 22 -8.26 -5.69 -4.64
CA VAL A 22 -9.42 -5.77 -5.56
C VAL A 22 -10.48 -4.72 -5.24
N PRO A 23 -11.39 -4.40 -6.19
CA PRO A 23 -12.54 -3.55 -5.92
C PRO A 23 -13.35 -4.02 -4.70
N GLY A 24 -13.69 -3.09 -3.81
CA GLY A 24 -14.31 -3.37 -2.51
C GLY A 24 -13.30 -3.68 -1.39
N GLY A 25 -12.03 -3.88 -1.72
CA GLY A 25 -10.97 -4.07 -0.73
C GLY A 25 -10.63 -2.76 0.00
N ILE A 26 -10.28 -2.91 1.28
CA ILE A 26 -9.86 -1.80 2.15
C ILE A 26 -8.56 -2.23 2.84
N SER A 27 -7.61 -1.33 2.94
CA SER A 27 -6.39 -1.49 3.74
C SER A 27 -6.26 -0.39 4.77
N LEU A 28 -5.76 -0.75 5.94
CA LEU A 28 -5.41 0.20 6.99
C LEU A 28 -3.94 -0.01 7.37
N HIS A 29 -3.16 1.04 7.19
CA HIS A 29 -1.80 1.16 7.70
C HIS A 29 -1.81 2.18 8.83
N ASN A 30 -1.86 1.70 10.06
CA ASN A 30 -1.90 2.59 11.20
C ASN A 30 -0.60 3.37 11.34
N MET A 31 -0.63 4.48 12.07
CA MET A 31 0.51 5.39 12.21
C MET A 31 1.78 4.65 12.61
N MET A 32 2.91 5.11 12.10
CA MET A 32 4.27 4.56 12.33
C MET A 32 4.52 3.17 11.76
N LEU A 33 3.59 2.59 11.01
CA LEU A 33 3.81 1.31 10.33
C LEU A 33 4.47 1.55 8.97
N PRO A 34 5.60 0.90 8.66
CA PRO A 34 6.20 0.96 7.34
C PRO A 34 5.31 0.24 6.33
N HIS A 35 5.09 0.87 5.19
CA HIS A 35 4.33 0.31 4.07
C HIS A 35 4.66 1.05 2.78
N GLY A 36 4.21 0.54 1.65
CA GLY A 36 4.44 1.15 0.34
C GLY A 36 4.04 0.21 -0.80
N PRO A 37 4.49 0.48 -2.03
CA PRO A 37 4.27 -0.39 -3.17
C PRO A 37 4.72 -1.82 -2.88
N ASP A 38 4.08 -2.81 -3.48
CA ASP A 38 4.59 -4.16 -3.43
C ASP A 38 5.93 -4.28 -4.18
N ARG A 39 6.59 -5.43 -4.04
CA ARG A 39 7.90 -5.66 -4.66
C ARG A 39 7.86 -5.42 -6.17
N ASP A 40 6.87 -5.99 -6.85
CA ASP A 40 6.81 -5.97 -8.31
C ASP A 40 6.52 -4.57 -8.84
N ALA A 41 5.64 -3.83 -8.20
CA ALA A 41 5.39 -2.43 -8.51
C ALA A 41 6.63 -1.57 -8.25
N PHE A 42 7.34 -1.79 -7.13
CA PHE A 42 8.58 -1.07 -6.81
C PHE A 42 9.67 -1.34 -7.85
N GLU A 43 9.94 -2.60 -8.16
CA GLU A 43 10.97 -2.97 -9.13
C GLU A 43 10.62 -2.51 -10.54
N GLY A 44 9.36 -2.65 -10.95
CA GLY A 44 8.87 -2.18 -12.24
C GLY A 44 9.05 -0.67 -12.40
N ALA A 45 8.59 0.11 -11.43
CA ALA A 45 8.72 1.57 -11.46
C ALA A 45 10.18 2.04 -11.40
N SER A 46 11.02 1.36 -10.60
CA SER A 46 12.44 1.72 -10.46
C SER A 46 13.26 1.48 -11.73
N ASN A 47 12.83 0.54 -12.57
CA ASN A 47 13.54 0.18 -13.81
C ASN A 47 12.87 0.72 -15.07
N SER A 48 11.76 1.45 -14.95
CA SER A 48 11.05 1.99 -16.12
C SER A 48 11.64 3.32 -16.60
N ASP A 49 11.54 3.58 -17.89
CA ASP A 49 11.75 4.92 -18.44
C ASP A 49 10.60 5.83 -18.01
N LEU A 50 10.90 6.87 -17.24
CA LEU A 50 9.90 7.80 -16.76
C LEU A 50 9.31 8.61 -17.92
N LYS A 51 8.02 8.44 -18.14
CA LYS A 51 7.23 9.17 -19.14
C LYS A 51 5.98 9.73 -18.48
N ALA A 52 5.43 10.77 -19.08
CA ALA A 52 4.11 11.24 -18.66
C ALA A 52 3.07 10.13 -18.88
N GLU A 53 2.49 9.65 -17.81
CA GLU A 53 1.49 8.59 -17.81
C GLU A 53 0.18 9.08 -17.20
N LYS A 54 -0.92 8.55 -17.69
CA LYS A 54 -2.25 8.88 -17.22
C LYS A 54 -2.96 7.61 -16.79
N LEU A 55 -3.25 7.51 -15.51
CA LEU A 55 -4.07 6.43 -14.97
C LEU A 55 -5.49 6.52 -15.55
N LYS A 56 -6.02 5.40 -16.01
CA LYS A 56 -7.36 5.31 -16.61
C LYS A 56 -8.07 4.07 -16.09
N ASN A 57 -9.39 4.14 -16.05
CA ASN A 57 -10.25 3.01 -15.67
C ASN A 57 -9.93 2.46 -14.27
N THR A 58 -9.57 3.34 -13.36
CA THR A 58 -9.31 3.00 -11.95
C THR A 58 -9.77 4.13 -11.04
N MET A 59 -10.24 3.80 -9.86
CA MET A 59 -10.57 4.75 -8.81
C MET A 59 -10.35 4.12 -7.45
N SER A 60 -9.55 4.77 -6.65
CA SER A 60 -9.31 4.45 -5.25
C SER A 60 -9.48 5.72 -4.42
N PHE A 61 -9.73 5.57 -3.14
CA PHE A 61 -9.73 6.68 -2.19
C PHE A 61 -8.74 6.44 -1.07
N MET A 62 -8.28 7.52 -0.46
CA MET A 62 -7.38 7.47 0.68
C MET A 62 -7.79 8.53 1.70
N PHE A 63 -7.81 8.13 2.95
CA PHE A 63 -7.93 9.05 4.09
C PHE A 63 -6.69 8.95 4.95
N GLU A 64 -6.09 10.08 5.23
CA GLU A 64 -4.94 10.18 6.11
C GLU A 64 -5.28 10.97 7.37
N THR A 65 -4.78 10.51 8.50
CA THR A 65 -4.95 11.20 9.76
C THR A 65 -3.75 11.01 10.69
N ARG A 66 -3.50 11.99 11.53
CA ARG A 66 -2.46 11.90 12.57
C ARG A 66 -2.87 11.05 13.78
N PHE A 67 -4.08 10.52 13.80
CA PHE A 67 -4.58 9.71 14.89
C PHE A 67 -4.53 8.22 14.55
N PRO A 68 -4.25 7.35 15.52
CA PRO A 68 -4.43 5.91 15.31
C PRO A 68 -5.90 5.60 15.05
N GLN A 69 -6.14 4.68 14.14
CA GLN A 69 -7.48 4.20 13.82
C GLN A 69 -7.77 2.92 14.58
N HIS A 70 -8.92 2.87 15.23
CA HIS A 70 -9.40 1.67 15.89
C HIS A 70 -10.24 0.84 14.94
N LEU A 71 -10.00 -0.46 14.92
CA LEU A 71 -10.85 -1.41 14.22
C LEU A 71 -12.13 -1.64 15.03
N THR A 72 -13.25 -1.76 14.33
CA THR A 72 -14.46 -2.31 14.95
C THR A 72 -14.27 -3.79 15.25
N THR A 73 -15.05 -4.35 16.17
CA THR A 73 -15.05 -5.80 16.42
C THR A 73 -15.30 -6.59 15.14
N PHE A 74 -16.27 -6.17 14.34
CA PHE A 74 -16.54 -6.79 13.03
C PHE A 74 -15.29 -6.83 12.14
N ALA A 75 -14.61 -5.70 11.98
CA ALA A 75 -13.42 -5.64 11.14
C ALA A 75 -12.26 -6.50 11.65
N ALA A 76 -12.19 -6.72 12.97
CA ALA A 76 -11.13 -7.51 13.58
C ALA A 76 -11.39 -9.02 13.59
N THR A 77 -12.67 -9.44 13.58
CA THR A 77 -13.03 -10.84 13.84
C THR A 77 -13.93 -11.51 12.79
N GLU A 78 -14.71 -10.74 12.05
CA GLU A 78 -15.75 -11.25 11.16
C GLU A 78 -15.53 -10.85 9.68
N ALA A 79 -14.89 -9.71 9.42
CA ALA A 79 -14.60 -9.29 8.06
C ALA A 79 -13.62 -10.26 7.39
N PRO A 80 -13.74 -10.49 6.06
CA PRO A 80 -12.79 -11.32 5.34
C PRO A 80 -11.41 -10.64 5.32
N LEU A 81 -10.49 -11.14 6.12
CA LEU A 81 -9.11 -10.64 6.20
C LEU A 81 -8.22 -11.36 5.20
N GLN A 82 -7.33 -10.61 4.57
CA GLN A 82 -6.28 -11.18 3.72
C GLN A 82 -5.13 -11.64 4.62
N GLU A 83 -5.04 -12.93 4.91
CA GLU A 83 -4.04 -13.51 5.82
C GLU A 83 -2.62 -13.34 5.32
N ASN A 84 -2.42 -13.43 4.00
CA ASN A 84 -1.10 -13.29 3.35
C ASN A 84 -0.79 -11.85 2.89
N TYR A 85 -1.42 -10.85 3.49
CA TYR A 85 -1.26 -9.44 3.07
C TYR A 85 0.19 -8.96 3.00
N ALA A 86 1.02 -9.39 3.94
CA ALA A 86 2.42 -8.96 4.03
C ALA A 86 3.37 -9.65 3.02
N ASP A 87 2.93 -10.72 2.35
CA ASP A 87 3.78 -11.51 1.46
C ASP A 87 4.29 -10.71 0.27
N CYS A 88 3.51 -9.73 -0.20
CA CYS A 88 3.89 -8.86 -1.31
C CYS A 88 5.15 -8.02 -1.05
N TRP A 89 5.58 -7.90 0.20
CA TRP A 89 6.83 -7.21 0.58
C TRP A 89 7.95 -8.15 1.02
N SER A 90 7.68 -9.43 1.26
CA SER A 90 8.61 -10.39 1.89
C SER A 90 9.94 -10.54 1.17
N THR A 91 9.97 -10.32 -0.13
CA THR A 91 11.15 -10.46 -0.99
C THR A 91 11.75 -9.14 -1.46
N LEU A 92 11.27 -8.01 -0.94
CA LEU A 92 11.92 -6.71 -1.18
C LEU A 92 13.37 -6.73 -0.68
N LYS A 93 14.29 -6.33 -1.54
CA LYS A 93 15.69 -6.19 -1.16
C LYS A 93 15.87 -5.04 -0.18
N LYS A 94 16.75 -5.23 0.78
CA LYS A 94 17.15 -4.17 1.69
C LYS A 94 17.93 -3.10 0.92
N HIS A 95 17.40 -1.88 0.85
CA HIS A 95 18.05 -0.73 0.21
C HIS A 95 18.75 0.19 1.21
N PHE A 96 18.29 0.20 2.46
CA PHE A 96 18.92 0.99 3.52
C PHE A 96 20.09 0.19 4.15
N ASP A 97 21.29 0.75 4.09
CA ASP A 97 22.52 0.15 4.60
C ASP A 97 23.05 0.81 5.88
N GLY A 98 22.34 1.84 6.38
CA GLY A 98 22.73 2.58 7.58
C GLY A 98 23.70 3.73 7.33
N THR A 99 24.13 3.96 6.08
CA THR A 99 24.97 5.11 5.77
C THR A 99 24.13 6.40 5.79
N PRO A 100 24.69 7.51 6.33
CA PRO A 100 24.02 8.81 6.22
C PRO A 100 23.77 9.15 4.75
N GLY A 101 22.55 9.57 4.44
CA GLY A 101 22.16 9.90 3.08
C GLY A 101 23.14 10.85 2.42
N ARG A 102 23.48 10.57 1.18
CA ARG A 102 24.24 11.54 0.36
C ARG A 102 23.39 12.80 0.25
N LYS A 103 23.96 13.94 0.65
CA LYS A 103 23.38 15.28 0.46
C LYS A 103 23.28 15.62 -1.01
#